data_72d8902b4d0508e953cfc4ee41f6c5e6
#
_entry.id   72d8902b4d0508e953cfc4ee41f6c5e6
#
_cell.length_a   1.000
_cell.length_b   1.000
_cell.length_c   1.000
_cell.angle_alpha   90.00
_cell.angle_beta   90.00
_cell.angle_gamma   90.00
#
_symmetry.space_group_name_H-M   'P 1'
#
loop_
_entity.id
_entity.type
_entity.pdbx_description
1 polymer ?
#
loop_
_entity_poly.entity_id
_entity_poly.type
_entity_poly.pdbx_seq_one_letter_code
_entity_poly.pdbx_strand_id
1 'polypeptide(L)'
;MTAVPVLDPVEAYALWAPSYPAHAHNPVMRAEERAMLAMMPDDLRGQAVLDAGCGSGRYLRHMLARGAAHATGVDLSPAMLQRAVRELDGGDRCTLRLGSLEALPVPDGQADLTVCGLVVGHLERLRPTLDELMRATRPGGLVLCSDVHPIGPALGWRRDFKAAGRRYAVRHAQHLYSHWHAACAALGLAIEEVREPLLDPADIPSGAYFDPVALAVPVALAFRLRRLH
;
A
#
# COMPACT_ATOMS: atom_id res chain seq x y z
N MET A 1 -21.03 12.92 21.91
CA MET A 1 -20.50 11.85 21.02
C MET A 1 -19.14 11.45 21.57
N THR A 2 -18.94 10.19 21.95
CA THR A 2 -17.63 9.69 22.38
C THR A 2 -16.64 9.76 21.22
N ALA A 3 -15.46 10.33 21.47
CA ALA A 3 -14.40 10.42 20.46
C ALA A 3 -14.02 9.02 19.95
N VAL A 4 -13.83 8.88 18.63
CA VAL A 4 -13.35 7.63 18.02
C VAL A 4 -11.91 7.39 18.47
N PRO A 5 -11.59 6.26 19.16
CA PRO A 5 -10.23 5.97 19.57
C PRO A 5 -9.30 5.85 18.34
N VAL A 6 -8.11 6.45 18.47
CA VAL A 6 -7.05 6.35 17.46
C VAL A 6 -6.02 5.34 17.96
N LEU A 7 -5.78 4.29 17.17
CA LEU A 7 -4.87 3.21 17.47
C LEU A 7 -3.59 3.31 16.64
N ASP A 8 -2.51 2.78 17.16
CA ASP A 8 -1.30 2.53 16.38
C ASP A 8 -1.58 1.49 15.28
N PRO A 9 -0.90 1.55 14.13
CA PRO A 9 -1.15 0.63 13.03
C PRO A 9 -1.08 -0.85 13.43
N VAL A 10 -0.10 -1.26 14.22
CA VAL A 10 0.05 -2.67 14.66
C VAL A 10 -1.16 -3.13 15.45
N GLU A 11 -1.60 -2.34 16.43
CA GLU A 11 -2.78 -2.63 17.25
C GLU A 11 -4.07 -2.62 16.39
N ALA A 12 -4.21 -1.60 15.55
CA ALA A 12 -5.36 -1.45 14.68
C ALA A 12 -5.53 -2.65 13.74
N TYR A 13 -4.46 -3.06 13.07
CA TYR A 13 -4.51 -4.20 12.14
C TYR A 13 -4.63 -5.55 12.86
N ALA A 14 -4.11 -5.70 14.07
CA ALA A 14 -4.37 -6.91 14.88
C ALA A 14 -5.87 -7.07 15.17
N LEU A 15 -6.56 -5.98 15.53
CA LEU A 15 -8.01 -5.98 15.75
C LEU A 15 -8.81 -6.15 14.46
N TRP A 16 -8.33 -5.61 13.35
CA TRP A 16 -9.06 -5.60 12.08
C TRP A 16 -8.87 -6.88 11.27
N ALA A 17 -7.73 -7.55 11.37
CA ALA A 17 -7.35 -8.72 10.58
C ALA A 17 -8.45 -9.81 10.47
N PRO A 18 -9.20 -10.17 11.55
CA PRO A 18 -10.25 -11.19 11.44
C PRO A 18 -11.33 -10.88 10.41
N SER A 19 -11.64 -9.59 10.20
CA SER A 19 -12.66 -9.11 9.26
C SER A 19 -12.09 -8.34 8.07
N TYR A 20 -10.75 -8.24 7.96
CA TYR A 20 -10.11 -7.48 6.89
C TYR A 20 -10.32 -8.20 5.55
N PRO A 21 -10.92 -7.54 4.53
CA PRO A 21 -11.16 -8.18 3.25
C PRO A 21 -9.86 -8.43 2.47
N ALA A 22 -9.87 -9.49 1.66
CA ALA A 22 -8.74 -9.87 0.82
C ALA A 22 -8.56 -9.00 -0.45
N HIS A 23 -9.56 -8.18 -0.77
CA HIS A 23 -9.62 -7.36 -1.98
C HIS A 23 -9.88 -5.88 -1.64
N ALA A 24 -9.78 -5.00 -2.63
CA ALA A 24 -10.17 -3.61 -2.49
C ALA A 24 -11.66 -3.51 -2.18
N HIS A 25 -12.00 -3.18 -0.93
CA HIS A 25 -13.35 -3.31 -0.38
C HIS A 25 -14.09 -1.97 -0.23
N ASN A 26 -13.41 -0.87 -0.45
CA ASN A 26 -14.01 0.46 -0.38
C ASN A 26 -13.62 1.30 -1.60
N PRO A 27 -14.36 2.39 -1.92
CA PRO A 27 -14.10 3.20 -3.11
C PRO A 27 -12.67 3.75 -3.22
N VAL A 28 -12.06 4.16 -2.10
CA VAL A 28 -10.68 4.69 -2.09
C VAL A 28 -9.69 3.60 -2.50
N MET A 29 -9.81 2.39 -1.91
CA MET A 29 -8.94 1.27 -2.26
C MET A 29 -9.11 0.82 -3.71
N ARG A 30 -10.34 0.88 -4.26
CA ARG A 30 -10.59 0.54 -5.67
C ARG A 30 -9.97 1.56 -6.62
N ALA A 31 -10.09 2.86 -6.30
CA ALA A 31 -9.47 3.92 -7.09
C ALA A 31 -7.94 3.81 -7.07
N GLU A 32 -7.36 3.59 -5.89
CA GLU A 32 -5.92 3.37 -5.72
C GLU A 32 -5.45 2.12 -6.47
N GLU A 33 -6.14 1.00 -6.33
CA GLU A 33 -5.79 -0.27 -6.99
C GLU A 33 -5.78 -0.11 -8.52
N ARG A 34 -6.79 0.53 -9.11
CA ARG A 34 -6.80 0.83 -10.57
C ARG A 34 -5.58 1.65 -10.99
N ALA A 35 -5.22 2.68 -10.22
CA ALA A 35 -4.05 3.50 -10.52
C ALA A 35 -2.75 2.70 -10.44
N MET A 36 -2.57 1.91 -9.38
CA MET A 36 -1.39 1.08 -9.17
C MET A 36 -1.26 -0.02 -10.23
N LEU A 37 -2.36 -0.71 -10.55
CA LEU A 37 -2.36 -1.77 -11.57
C LEU A 37 -2.11 -1.25 -12.98
N ALA A 38 -2.53 -0.02 -13.29
CA ALA A 38 -2.25 0.61 -14.57
C ALA A 38 -0.78 1.07 -14.73
N MET A 39 -0.05 1.24 -13.61
CA MET A 39 1.40 1.52 -13.60
C MET A 39 2.25 0.26 -13.53
N MET A 40 1.65 -0.88 -13.12
CA MET A 40 2.34 -2.16 -12.97
C MET A 40 2.54 -2.82 -14.33
N PRO A 41 3.72 -3.39 -14.65
CA PRO A 41 3.90 -4.16 -15.88
C PRO A 41 2.88 -5.30 -16.01
N ASP A 42 2.36 -5.50 -17.22
CA ASP A 42 1.35 -6.55 -17.47
C ASP A 42 1.94 -7.97 -17.42
N ASP A 43 3.22 -8.13 -17.73
CA ASP A 43 3.95 -9.39 -17.70
C ASP A 43 5.09 -9.33 -16.68
N LEU A 44 5.03 -10.20 -15.69
CA LEU A 44 6.05 -10.33 -14.64
C LEU A 44 6.76 -11.70 -14.71
N ARG A 45 6.64 -12.44 -15.82
CA ARG A 45 7.29 -13.74 -15.98
C ARG A 45 8.81 -13.62 -15.80
N GLY A 46 9.36 -14.53 -15.01
CA GLY A 46 10.79 -14.55 -14.68
C GLY A 46 11.23 -13.51 -13.65
N GLN A 47 10.34 -12.62 -13.20
CA GLN A 47 10.66 -11.57 -12.25
C GLN A 47 10.45 -12.02 -10.80
N ALA A 48 11.34 -11.56 -9.91
CA ALA A 48 11.17 -11.60 -8.47
C ALA A 48 10.48 -10.31 -8.01
N VAL A 49 9.41 -10.44 -7.22
CA VAL A 49 8.62 -9.27 -6.78
C VAL A 49 8.52 -9.20 -5.26
N LEU A 50 8.41 -7.99 -4.74
CA LEU A 50 8.27 -7.71 -3.31
C LEU A 50 7.01 -6.88 -3.07
N ASP A 51 6.20 -7.27 -2.09
CA ASP A 51 5.09 -6.48 -1.55
C ASP A 51 5.44 -6.07 -0.12
N ALA A 52 5.83 -4.83 0.06
CA ALA A 52 6.26 -4.26 1.33
C ALA A 52 5.06 -3.63 2.05
N GLY A 53 4.65 -4.20 3.17
CA GLY A 53 3.38 -3.96 3.84
C GLY A 53 2.25 -4.70 3.14
N CYS A 54 2.44 -6.01 2.90
CA CYS A 54 1.56 -6.80 2.03
C CYS A 54 0.14 -7.01 2.59
N GLY A 55 -0.07 -6.79 3.89
CA GLY A 55 -1.36 -6.97 4.53
C GLY A 55 -1.93 -8.37 4.29
N SER A 56 -3.13 -8.45 3.71
CA SER A 56 -3.80 -9.70 3.31
C SER A 56 -3.32 -10.27 1.97
N GLY A 57 -2.27 -9.73 1.36
CA GLY A 57 -1.69 -10.22 0.11
C GLY A 57 -2.38 -9.72 -1.17
N ARG A 58 -3.04 -8.58 -1.13
CA ARG A 58 -3.77 -8.03 -2.28
C ARG A 58 -2.88 -7.86 -3.52
N TYR A 59 -1.74 -7.20 -3.41
CA TYR A 59 -0.81 -7.02 -4.53
C TYR A 59 -0.01 -8.28 -4.86
N LEU A 60 0.29 -9.14 -3.88
CA LEU A 60 0.90 -10.44 -4.14
C LEU A 60 0.05 -11.26 -5.13
N ARG A 61 -1.29 -11.29 -4.95
CA ARG A 61 -2.20 -11.96 -5.89
C ARG A 61 -2.09 -11.40 -7.30
N HIS A 62 -2.11 -10.07 -7.45
CA HIS A 62 -2.00 -9.43 -8.76
C HIS A 62 -0.67 -9.73 -9.44
N MET A 63 0.44 -9.72 -8.70
CA MET A 63 1.77 -10.01 -9.24
C MET A 63 1.93 -11.49 -9.61
N LEU A 64 1.44 -12.40 -8.78
CA LEU A 64 1.44 -13.85 -9.08
C LEU A 64 0.58 -14.19 -10.29
N ALA A 65 -0.60 -13.55 -10.43
CA ALA A 65 -1.48 -13.70 -11.59
C ALA A 65 -0.83 -13.18 -12.89
N ARG A 66 0.06 -12.19 -12.82
CA ARG A 66 0.86 -11.68 -13.95
C ARG A 66 2.13 -12.52 -14.21
N GLY A 67 2.27 -13.65 -13.54
CA GLY A 67 3.32 -14.63 -13.81
C GLY A 67 4.63 -14.42 -13.06
N ALA A 68 4.67 -13.62 -11.99
CA ALA A 68 5.88 -13.46 -11.19
C ALA A 68 6.49 -14.82 -10.81
N ALA A 69 7.81 -14.96 -11.01
CA ALA A 69 8.53 -16.20 -10.72
C ALA A 69 8.58 -16.47 -9.22
N HIS A 70 8.78 -15.43 -8.43
CA HIS A 70 8.72 -15.49 -6.97
C HIS A 70 8.18 -14.18 -6.40
N ALA A 71 7.28 -14.27 -5.44
CA ALA A 71 6.69 -13.13 -4.73
C ALA A 71 7.06 -13.20 -3.24
N THR A 72 7.64 -12.14 -2.71
CA THR A 72 7.90 -11.99 -1.28
C THR A 72 6.95 -10.96 -0.70
N GLY A 73 6.21 -11.30 0.35
CA GLY A 73 5.40 -10.38 1.12
C GLY A 73 6.03 -10.10 2.48
N VAL A 74 6.11 -8.84 2.85
CA VAL A 74 6.57 -8.42 4.19
C VAL A 74 5.48 -7.61 4.86
N ASP A 75 5.16 -7.92 6.11
CA ASP A 75 4.24 -7.13 6.93
C ASP A 75 4.69 -7.14 8.40
N LEU A 76 4.40 -6.07 9.12
CA LEU A 76 4.72 -5.94 10.55
C LEU A 76 3.69 -6.65 11.44
N SER A 77 2.49 -6.94 10.93
CA SER A 77 1.39 -7.57 11.67
C SER A 77 1.35 -9.09 11.46
N PRO A 78 1.64 -9.90 12.49
CA PRO A 78 1.47 -11.35 12.39
C PRO A 78 0.04 -11.77 12.01
N ALA A 79 -0.96 -11.02 12.47
CA ALA A 79 -2.37 -11.29 12.17
C ALA A 79 -2.70 -11.07 10.69
N MET A 80 -2.11 -10.03 10.07
CA MET A 80 -2.25 -9.79 8.63
C MET A 80 -1.54 -10.86 7.80
N LEU A 81 -0.34 -11.30 8.21
CA LEU A 81 0.36 -12.41 7.54
C LEU A 81 -0.43 -13.72 7.64
N GLN A 82 -1.04 -14.02 8.78
CA GLN A 82 -1.94 -15.17 8.91
C GLN A 82 -3.15 -15.06 7.96
N ARG A 83 -3.66 -13.83 7.76
CA ARG A 83 -4.70 -13.57 6.78
C ARG A 83 -4.20 -13.83 5.36
N ALA A 84 -3.02 -13.29 5.01
CA ALA A 84 -2.40 -13.52 3.70
C ALA A 84 -2.20 -15.01 3.38
N VAL A 85 -1.73 -15.81 4.35
CA VAL A 85 -1.60 -17.27 4.18
C VAL A 85 -2.92 -17.93 3.76
N ARG A 86 -4.06 -17.49 4.30
CA ARG A 86 -5.38 -18.04 3.98
C ARG A 86 -5.92 -17.60 2.62
N GLU A 87 -5.49 -16.42 2.16
CA GLU A 87 -6.03 -15.79 0.95
C GLU A 87 -5.16 -16.03 -0.29
N LEU A 88 -3.90 -16.45 -0.08
CA LEU A 88 -2.95 -16.67 -1.16
C LEU A 88 -2.85 -18.15 -1.49
N ASP A 89 -3.11 -18.50 -2.73
CA ASP A 89 -2.80 -19.81 -3.32
C ASP A 89 -1.49 -19.69 -4.12
N GLY A 90 -0.42 -19.23 -3.44
CA GLY A 90 0.87 -18.95 -4.07
C GLY A 90 1.80 -20.16 -4.18
N GLY A 91 1.51 -21.25 -3.44
CA GLY A 91 2.38 -22.43 -3.37
C GLY A 91 3.83 -22.03 -3.06
N ASP A 92 4.78 -22.74 -3.68
CA ASP A 92 6.23 -22.49 -3.50
C ASP A 92 6.74 -21.17 -4.09
N ARG A 93 5.89 -20.45 -4.84
CA ARG A 93 6.24 -19.16 -5.46
C ARG A 93 6.00 -17.97 -4.54
N CYS A 94 5.45 -18.16 -3.34
CA CYS A 94 5.15 -17.05 -2.43
C CYS A 94 5.80 -17.28 -1.07
N THR A 95 6.55 -16.29 -0.59
CA THR A 95 7.14 -16.29 0.75
C THR A 95 6.62 -15.11 1.54
N LEU A 96 6.15 -15.34 2.77
CA LEU A 96 5.69 -14.29 3.67
C LEU A 96 6.68 -14.15 4.84
N ARG A 97 7.04 -12.91 5.18
CA ARG A 97 8.01 -12.59 6.24
C ARG A 97 7.46 -11.53 7.18
N LEU A 98 7.68 -11.72 8.46
CA LEU A 98 7.44 -10.70 9.47
C LEU A 98 8.59 -9.69 9.44
N GLY A 99 8.28 -8.39 9.29
CA GLY A 99 9.30 -7.35 9.24
C GLY A 99 8.76 -5.94 9.15
N SER A 100 9.63 -4.98 9.44
CA SER A 100 9.35 -3.55 9.33
C SER A 100 9.68 -3.03 7.94
N LEU A 101 8.96 -2.00 7.49
CA LEU A 101 9.29 -1.24 6.26
C LEU A 101 10.57 -0.39 6.40
N GLU A 102 10.99 -0.10 7.62
CA GLU A 102 12.23 0.63 7.89
C GLU A 102 13.45 -0.31 8.06
N ALA A 103 13.24 -1.65 7.98
CA ALA A 103 14.26 -2.68 8.01
C ALA A 103 13.69 -3.97 7.38
N LEU A 104 13.60 -4.00 6.06
CA LEU A 104 13.02 -5.11 5.32
C LEU A 104 13.90 -6.37 5.45
N PRO A 105 13.35 -7.52 5.86
CA PRO A 105 14.10 -8.77 6.03
C PRO A 105 14.36 -9.47 4.67
N VAL A 106 14.86 -8.71 3.71
CA VAL A 106 15.18 -9.18 2.35
C VAL A 106 16.58 -8.70 1.93
N PRO A 107 17.31 -9.45 1.11
CA PRO A 107 18.58 -9.04 0.55
C PRO A 107 18.49 -7.78 -0.31
N ASP A 108 19.62 -7.10 -0.48
CA ASP A 108 19.77 -5.98 -1.40
C ASP A 108 19.50 -6.43 -2.84
N GLY A 109 18.76 -5.62 -3.60
CA GLY A 109 18.49 -5.86 -5.00
C GLY A 109 17.74 -7.17 -5.31
N GLN A 110 17.00 -7.73 -4.33
CA GLN A 110 16.26 -8.97 -4.54
C GLN A 110 15.13 -8.82 -5.56
N ALA A 111 14.47 -7.67 -5.60
CA ALA A 111 13.24 -7.50 -6.38
C ALA A 111 13.47 -6.76 -7.70
N ASP A 112 12.85 -7.24 -8.78
CA ASP A 112 12.68 -6.51 -10.05
C ASP A 112 11.62 -5.42 -9.92
N LEU A 113 10.56 -5.72 -9.16
CA LEU A 113 9.46 -4.82 -8.83
C LEU A 113 9.15 -4.90 -7.33
N THR A 114 9.15 -3.75 -6.68
CA THR A 114 8.67 -3.59 -5.30
C THR A 114 7.36 -2.80 -5.30
N VAL A 115 6.37 -3.27 -4.56
CA VAL A 115 5.09 -2.59 -4.35
C VAL A 115 4.97 -2.22 -2.88
N CYS A 116 4.45 -1.03 -2.58
CA CYS A 116 4.11 -0.58 -1.23
C CYS A 116 2.81 0.25 -1.30
N GLY A 117 1.66 -0.40 -1.12
CA GLY A 117 0.34 0.18 -1.37
C GLY A 117 -0.42 0.54 -0.10
N LEU A 118 -0.72 1.85 0.11
CA LEU A 118 -1.49 2.39 1.23
C LEU A 118 -0.89 2.09 2.61
N VAL A 119 0.44 2.10 2.74
CA VAL A 119 1.14 1.72 3.97
C VAL A 119 2.02 2.84 4.51
N VAL A 120 2.67 3.63 3.64
CA VAL A 120 3.67 4.62 4.07
C VAL A 120 3.11 5.69 5.01
N GLY A 121 1.83 6.01 4.92
CA GLY A 121 1.15 6.91 5.85
C GLY A 121 1.02 6.37 7.28
N HIS A 122 1.37 5.12 7.54
CA HIS A 122 1.49 4.60 8.90
C HIS A 122 2.84 4.93 9.55
N LEU A 123 3.76 5.53 8.80
CA LEU A 123 5.10 5.91 9.24
C LEU A 123 5.24 7.43 9.28
N GLU A 124 5.86 7.95 10.31
CA GLU A 124 6.05 9.40 10.46
C GLU A 124 7.08 9.96 9.46
N ARG A 125 8.04 9.13 9.05
CA ARG A 125 9.13 9.52 8.16
C ARG A 125 9.12 8.69 6.89
N LEU A 126 8.94 9.36 5.76
CA LEU A 126 8.88 8.73 4.43
C LEU A 126 10.26 8.20 3.98
N ARG A 127 11.33 8.97 4.21
CA ARG A 127 12.66 8.69 3.66
C ARG A 127 13.25 7.33 4.06
N PRO A 128 13.25 6.90 5.35
CA PRO A 128 13.79 5.60 5.72
C PRO A 128 13.09 4.43 5.02
N THR A 129 11.78 4.55 4.83
CA THR A 129 11.00 3.54 4.10
C THR A 129 11.39 3.50 2.63
N LEU A 130 11.46 4.65 1.95
CA LEU A 130 11.88 4.69 0.54
C LEU A 130 13.32 4.19 0.35
N ASP A 131 14.21 4.42 1.31
CA ASP A 131 15.58 3.91 1.29
C ASP A 131 15.60 2.37 1.32
N GLU A 132 14.80 1.75 2.19
CA GLU A 132 14.65 0.31 2.27
C GLU A 132 13.98 -0.30 1.02
N LEU A 133 12.92 0.34 0.49
CA LEU A 133 12.30 -0.10 -0.76
C LEU A 133 13.31 -0.03 -1.92
N MET A 134 14.09 1.05 -1.99
CA MET A 134 15.17 1.19 -2.98
C MET A 134 16.25 0.12 -2.78
N ARG A 135 16.73 -0.11 -1.55
CA ARG A 135 17.73 -1.14 -1.25
C ARG A 135 17.27 -2.53 -1.70
N ALA A 136 16.03 -2.89 -1.40
CA ALA A 136 15.45 -4.18 -1.77
C ALA A 136 15.19 -4.36 -3.27
N THR A 137 15.04 -3.27 -4.01
CA THR A 137 14.82 -3.27 -5.47
C THR A 137 16.18 -3.23 -6.18
N ARG A 138 16.40 -4.05 -7.22
CA ARG A 138 17.65 -4.03 -7.98
C ARG A 138 17.86 -2.69 -8.74
N PRO A 139 19.10 -2.32 -9.08
CA PRO A 139 19.35 -1.20 -10.00
C PRO A 139 18.55 -1.36 -11.30
N GLY A 140 17.93 -0.29 -11.76
CA GLY A 140 17.02 -0.30 -12.91
C GLY A 140 15.65 -0.93 -12.63
N GLY A 141 15.38 -1.45 -11.42
CA GLY A 141 14.09 -2.01 -11.00
C GLY A 141 13.05 -0.92 -10.72
N LEU A 142 11.81 -1.35 -10.59
CA LEU A 142 10.66 -0.47 -10.35
C LEU A 142 10.22 -0.53 -8.89
N VAL A 143 9.80 0.62 -8.36
CA VAL A 143 9.08 0.74 -7.08
C VAL A 143 7.73 1.41 -7.36
N LEU A 144 6.63 0.74 -7.02
CA LEU A 144 5.29 1.32 -7.05
C LEU A 144 4.87 1.62 -5.61
N CYS A 145 4.62 2.88 -5.31
CA CYS A 145 4.16 3.30 -3.99
C CYS A 145 2.84 4.04 -4.08
N SER A 146 1.98 3.86 -3.09
CA SER A 146 0.77 4.67 -2.95
C SER A 146 0.45 4.99 -1.50
N ASP A 147 -0.30 6.06 -1.31
CA ASP A 147 -0.93 6.39 -0.03
C ASP A 147 -2.25 7.15 -0.26
N VAL A 148 -3.03 7.32 0.82
CA VAL A 148 -4.17 8.23 0.76
C VAL A 148 -3.71 9.64 0.45
N HIS A 149 -4.47 10.34 -0.38
CA HIS A 149 -4.11 11.70 -0.77
C HIS A 149 -4.17 12.66 0.43
N PRO A 150 -3.17 13.55 0.64
CA PRO A 150 -3.12 14.45 1.80
C PRO A 150 -4.28 15.46 1.85
N ILE A 151 -5.03 15.65 0.76
CA ILE A 151 -6.27 16.45 0.76
C ILE A 151 -7.33 15.82 1.68
N GLY A 152 -7.44 14.48 1.74
CA GLY A 152 -8.44 13.81 2.56
C GLY A 152 -8.38 14.20 4.04
N PRO A 153 -7.25 14.02 4.72
CA PRO A 153 -7.06 14.50 6.10
C PRO A 153 -7.29 16.02 6.27
N ALA A 154 -6.92 16.84 5.28
CA ALA A 154 -7.17 18.29 5.32
C ALA A 154 -8.68 18.62 5.29
N LEU A 155 -9.49 17.75 4.67
CA LEU A 155 -10.95 17.79 4.68
C LEU A 155 -11.56 17.08 5.91
N GLY A 156 -10.74 16.60 6.85
CA GLY A 156 -11.19 15.90 8.05
C GLY A 156 -11.48 14.42 7.86
N TRP A 157 -11.14 13.84 6.71
CA TRP A 157 -11.31 12.40 6.48
C TRP A 157 -10.33 11.59 7.33
N ARG A 158 -10.79 10.43 7.81
CA ARG A 158 -9.99 9.53 8.65
C ARG A 158 -10.03 8.12 8.10
N ARG A 159 -8.93 7.41 8.24
CA ARG A 159 -8.88 5.98 8.00
C ARG A 159 -9.48 5.28 9.21
N ASP A 160 -10.74 4.86 9.11
CA ASP A 160 -11.43 4.20 10.20
C ASP A 160 -11.93 2.79 9.81
N PHE A 161 -12.20 1.97 10.82
CA PHE A 161 -12.73 0.62 10.67
C PHE A 161 -13.62 0.26 11.85
N LYS A 162 -14.38 -0.85 11.69
CA LYS A 162 -15.20 -1.42 12.76
C LYS A 162 -14.62 -2.76 13.18
N ALA A 163 -14.46 -2.97 14.48
CA ALA A 163 -14.13 -4.26 15.08
C ALA A 163 -14.93 -4.44 16.37
N ALA A 164 -15.46 -5.64 16.62
CA ALA A 164 -16.27 -5.97 17.79
C ALA A 164 -17.41 -4.95 18.05
N GLY A 165 -18.09 -4.48 17.00
CA GLY A 165 -19.20 -3.52 17.10
C GLY A 165 -18.78 -2.07 17.40
N ARG A 166 -17.49 -1.77 17.56
CA ARG A 166 -16.97 -0.44 17.86
C ARG A 166 -16.18 0.13 16.67
N ARG A 167 -16.21 1.47 16.50
CA ARG A 167 -15.43 2.20 15.49
C ARG A 167 -14.09 2.62 16.08
N TYR A 168 -13.02 2.45 15.31
CA TYR A 168 -11.65 2.87 15.61
C TYR A 168 -11.09 3.62 14.42
N ALA A 169 -10.13 4.52 14.66
CA ALA A 169 -9.32 5.16 13.63
C ALA A 169 -7.88 4.65 13.71
N VAL A 170 -7.21 4.55 12.57
CA VAL A 170 -5.79 4.20 12.50
C VAL A 170 -4.98 5.50 12.45
N ARG A 171 -3.89 5.56 13.24
CA ARG A 171 -2.94 6.68 13.15
C ARG A 171 -2.36 6.74 11.75
N HIS A 172 -2.34 7.96 11.19
CA HIS A 172 -1.89 8.19 9.83
C HIS A 172 -1.13 9.51 9.74
N ALA A 173 0.11 9.47 9.24
CA ALA A 173 0.91 10.64 8.90
C ALA A 173 0.53 11.14 7.49
N GLN A 174 0.85 12.40 7.20
CA GLN A 174 0.58 13.01 5.90
C GLN A 174 1.90 13.27 5.18
N HIS A 175 2.05 12.68 4.01
CA HIS A 175 3.20 12.89 3.14
C HIS A 175 2.77 13.68 1.90
N LEU A 176 3.10 14.98 1.87
CA LEU A 176 2.83 15.84 0.72
C LEU A 176 3.69 15.42 -0.48
N TYR A 177 3.26 15.76 -1.70
CA TYR A 177 4.05 15.52 -2.91
C TYR A 177 5.49 16.04 -2.79
N SER A 178 5.69 17.22 -2.18
CA SER A 178 7.02 17.79 -1.95
C SER A 178 7.91 16.91 -1.07
N HIS A 179 7.34 16.18 -0.09
CA HIS A 179 8.08 15.23 0.74
C HIS A 179 8.54 14.02 -0.09
N TRP A 180 7.66 13.50 -0.95
CA TRP A 180 7.98 12.42 -1.89
C TRP A 180 9.09 12.84 -2.85
N HIS A 181 8.91 14.00 -3.51
CA HIS A 181 9.88 14.55 -4.44
C HIS A 181 11.26 14.72 -3.80
N ALA A 182 11.33 15.34 -2.62
CA ALA A 182 12.58 15.55 -1.90
C ALA A 182 13.26 14.23 -1.49
N ALA A 183 12.49 13.24 -1.02
CA ALA A 183 13.02 11.94 -0.64
C ALA A 183 13.52 11.15 -1.87
N CYS A 184 12.77 11.12 -2.97
CA CYS A 184 13.19 10.47 -4.21
C CYS A 184 14.46 11.09 -4.78
N ALA A 185 14.54 12.43 -4.83
CA ALA A 185 15.71 13.13 -5.31
C ALA A 185 16.97 12.83 -4.47
N ALA A 186 16.83 12.75 -3.14
CA ALA A 186 17.93 12.44 -2.23
C ALA A 186 18.41 10.98 -2.31
N LEU A 187 17.56 10.06 -2.79
CA LEU A 187 17.84 8.62 -2.88
C LEU A 187 18.19 8.14 -4.29
N GLY A 188 18.19 9.02 -5.31
CA GLY A 188 18.42 8.60 -6.69
C GLY A 188 17.27 7.76 -7.27
N LEU A 189 16.03 7.99 -6.80
CA LEU A 189 14.81 7.44 -7.37
C LEU A 189 14.24 8.41 -8.41
N ALA A 190 14.13 7.99 -9.66
CA ALA A 190 13.43 8.79 -10.68
C ALA A 190 11.92 8.62 -10.53
N ILE A 191 11.17 9.70 -10.46
CA ILE A 191 9.71 9.67 -10.55
C ILE A 191 9.34 9.58 -12.04
N GLU A 192 8.90 8.41 -12.49
CA GLU A 192 8.50 8.17 -13.89
C GLU A 192 7.04 8.58 -14.13
N GLU A 193 6.18 8.34 -13.16
CA GLU A 193 4.75 8.63 -13.28
C GLU A 193 4.16 8.92 -11.89
N VAL A 194 3.19 9.84 -11.86
CA VAL A 194 2.36 10.13 -10.68
C VAL A 194 0.90 10.03 -11.09
N ARG A 195 0.09 9.39 -10.27
CA ARG A 195 -1.37 9.32 -10.44
C ARG A 195 -2.07 9.80 -9.19
N GLU A 196 -3.11 10.59 -9.39
CA GLU A 196 -3.97 11.13 -8.36
C GLU A 196 -5.44 10.76 -8.68
N PRO A 197 -5.82 9.48 -8.46
CA PRO A 197 -7.14 8.99 -8.86
C PRO A 197 -8.27 9.65 -8.06
N LEU A 198 -9.35 9.94 -8.77
CA LEU A 198 -10.65 10.31 -8.20
C LEU A 198 -11.45 9.05 -7.87
N LEU A 199 -12.48 9.19 -7.03
CA LEU A 199 -13.48 8.14 -6.85
C LEU A 199 -14.27 7.95 -8.16
N ASP A 200 -14.51 6.70 -8.51
CA ASP A 200 -15.48 6.36 -9.53
C ASP A 200 -16.88 6.27 -8.89
N PRO A 201 -17.88 6.99 -9.38
CA PRO A 201 -19.25 6.87 -8.88
C PRO A 201 -19.78 5.43 -8.88
N ALA A 202 -19.31 4.58 -9.82
CA ALA A 202 -19.69 3.17 -9.87
C ALA A 202 -19.14 2.34 -8.70
N ASP A 203 -18.10 2.82 -8.00
CA ASP A 203 -17.55 2.16 -6.81
C ASP A 203 -18.32 2.48 -5.53
N ILE A 204 -19.21 3.46 -5.56
CA ILE A 204 -19.96 3.90 -4.40
C ILE A 204 -21.13 2.93 -4.17
N PRO A 205 -21.23 2.32 -2.96
CA PRO A 205 -22.34 1.42 -2.66
C PRO A 205 -23.70 2.14 -2.81
N SER A 206 -24.69 1.45 -3.40
CA SER A 206 -26.04 1.97 -3.54
C SER A 206 -26.60 2.40 -2.19
N GLY A 207 -27.14 3.61 -2.12
CA GLY A 207 -27.70 4.19 -0.90
C GLY A 207 -26.66 4.73 0.10
N ALA A 208 -25.37 4.66 -0.21
CA ALA A 208 -24.34 5.32 0.60
C ALA A 208 -24.34 6.83 0.32
N TYR A 209 -24.33 7.63 1.38
CA TYR A 209 -24.11 9.07 1.24
C TYR A 209 -22.60 9.32 1.10
N PHE A 210 -22.23 10.03 0.04
CA PHE A 210 -20.88 10.56 -0.15
C PHE A 210 -20.94 12.07 -0.29
N ASP A 211 -20.03 12.75 0.39
CA ASP A 211 -19.86 14.19 0.21
C ASP A 211 -19.50 14.46 -1.27
N PRO A 212 -20.20 15.37 -1.98
CA PRO A 212 -19.85 15.74 -3.35
C PRO A 212 -18.38 16.16 -3.52
N VAL A 213 -17.77 16.77 -2.51
CA VAL A 213 -16.33 17.11 -2.50
C VAL A 213 -15.46 15.86 -2.65
N ALA A 214 -15.85 14.73 -2.09
CA ALA A 214 -15.10 13.47 -2.22
C ALA A 214 -15.03 12.94 -3.65
N LEU A 215 -15.95 13.34 -4.52
CA LEU A 215 -15.96 12.99 -5.96
C LEU A 215 -15.15 13.97 -6.82
N ALA A 216 -14.83 15.14 -6.28
CA ALA A 216 -14.17 16.24 -7.00
C ALA A 216 -12.68 16.38 -6.68
N VAL A 217 -12.18 15.62 -5.69
CA VAL A 217 -10.77 15.71 -5.27
C VAL A 217 -10.11 14.32 -5.30
N PRO A 218 -8.79 14.24 -5.52
CA PRO A 218 -8.09 12.96 -5.53
C PRO A 218 -8.11 12.31 -4.14
N VAL A 219 -8.24 10.98 -4.13
CA VAL A 219 -8.35 10.17 -2.90
C VAL A 219 -7.09 9.37 -2.59
N ALA A 220 -6.23 9.19 -3.56
CA ALA A 220 -4.93 8.54 -3.38
C ALA A 220 -3.86 9.28 -4.18
N LEU A 221 -2.62 9.12 -3.76
CA LEU A 221 -1.42 9.59 -4.44
C LEU A 221 -0.56 8.36 -4.72
N ALA A 222 -0.31 8.06 -5.99
CA ALA A 222 0.42 6.87 -6.42
C ALA A 222 1.60 7.24 -7.31
N PHE A 223 2.73 6.56 -7.10
CA PHE A 223 3.99 6.82 -7.77
C PHE A 223 4.51 5.57 -8.45
N ARG A 224 5.02 5.74 -9.67
CA ARG A 224 5.93 4.82 -10.34
C ARG A 224 7.33 5.41 -10.27
N LEU A 225 8.21 4.72 -9.57
CA LEU A 225 9.58 5.14 -9.33
C LEU A 225 10.54 4.16 -9.97
N ARG A 226 11.69 4.66 -10.45
CA ARG A 226 12.79 3.82 -10.93
C ARG A 226 14.02 4.02 -10.08
N ARG A 227 14.61 2.90 -9.60
CA ARG A 227 15.94 2.94 -8.99
C ARG A 227 17.01 3.14 -10.08
N LEU A 228 17.77 4.23 -9.99
CA LEU A 228 18.79 4.57 -11.02
C LEU A 228 20.10 3.81 -10.82
N HIS A 229 20.55 3.62 -9.57
CA HIS A 229 21.85 3.02 -9.23
C HIS A 229 21.74 1.97 -8.13
#